data_7e78f9b5e6acd7b4d315765aaed562bd
#
_entry.id   7e78f9b5e6acd7b4d315765aaed562bd
#
_cell.length_a   1.000
_cell.length_b   1.000
_cell.length_c   1.000
_cell.angle_alpha   90.00
_cell.angle_beta   90.00
_cell.angle_gamma   90.00
#
_symmetry.space_group_name_H-M   'P 1'
#
loop_
_entity.id
_entity.type
_entity.pdbx_description
1 polymer ?
#
loop_
_entity_poly.entity_id
_entity_poly.type
_entity_poly.pdbx_seq_one_letter_code
_entity_poly.pdbx_strand_id
1 'polypeptide(L)'
;MKKIRKTFVRKSASAIGYCLTKKTKQKDLQSLLARLRPMTPEKGLIRIGPDDDGGYVVPNNLDGIQACYSPGVSTECRFDKACADMGMPVFMADQSVDSPPEEHANFHFIKKFIGVLNNEEFMTLDTWVESTGSQRAGDLMMQIDIEGAEYEVFIGASDNLMKR
;
A
#
# COMPACT_ATOMS: atom_id res chain seq x y z
N MET A 1 -37.22 -8.63 -12.65
CA MET A 1 -37.79 -7.28 -12.46
C MET A 1 -37.08 -6.44 -11.38
N LYS A 2 -36.71 -6.94 -10.18
CA LYS A 2 -36.05 -6.14 -9.11
C LYS A 2 -34.65 -5.59 -9.49
N LYS A 3 -33.86 -6.31 -10.31
CA LYS A 3 -32.50 -5.92 -10.72
C LYS A 3 -32.49 -4.74 -11.71
N ILE A 4 -33.43 -4.72 -12.64
CA ILE A 4 -33.58 -3.67 -13.67
C ILE A 4 -34.00 -2.33 -13.04
N ARG A 5 -34.92 -2.34 -12.08
CA ARG A 5 -35.34 -1.12 -11.35
C ARG A 5 -34.20 -0.47 -10.58
N LYS A 6 -33.33 -1.27 -9.93
CA LYS A 6 -32.16 -0.73 -9.18
C LYS A 6 -31.15 -0.05 -10.09
N THR A 7 -30.90 -0.61 -11.27
CA THR A 7 -29.97 -0.03 -12.26
C THR A 7 -30.50 1.28 -12.82
N PHE A 8 -31.80 1.36 -13.10
CA PHE A 8 -32.44 2.58 -13.60
C PHE A 8 -32.35 3.71 -12.58
N VAL A 9 -32.75 3.47 -11.32
CA VAL A 9 -32.67 4.46 -10.23
C VAL A 9 -31.26 4.97 -10.01
N ARG A 10 -30.24 4.10 -10.05
CA ARG A 10 -28.83 4.50 -9.95
C ARG A 10 -28.37 5.40 -11.10
N LYS A 11 -28.74 5.09 -12.32
CA LYS A 11 -28.40 5.92 -13.50
C LYS A 11 -29.06 7.28 -13.44
N SER A 12 -30.34 7.35 -13.04
CA SER A 12 -31.07 8.62 -12.91
C SER A 12 -30.49 9.49 -11.80
N ALA A 13 -30.11 8.92 -10.66
CA ALA A 13 -29.46 9.64 -9.58
C ALA A 13 -28.08 10.17 -10.00
N SER A 14 -27.29 9.36 -10.71
CA SER A 14 -25.97 9.77 -11.23
C SER A 14 -26.07 10.93 -12.23
N ALA A 15 -27.11 10.96 -13.05
CA ALA A 15 -27.35 12.03 -14.02
C ALA A 15 -27.61 13.40 -13.38
N ILE A 16 -28.04 13.44 -12.11
CA ILE A 16 -28.26 14.66 -11.31
C ILE A 16 -27.24 14.85 -10.19
N GLY A 17 -26.08 14.17 -10.31
CA GLY A 17 -24.94 14.36 -9.39
C GLY A 17 -25.02 13.59 -8.06
N TYR A 18 -25.95 12.63 -7.90
CA TYR A 18 -26.06 11.80 -6.70
C TYR A 18 -25.51 10.37 -6.90
N CYS A 19 -24.71 9.91 -5.95
CA CYS A 19 -24.26 8.53 -5.88
C CYS A 19 -25.12 7.73 -4.90
N LEU A 20 -25.88 6.76 -5.39
CA LEU A 20 -26.69 5.88 -4.54
C LEU A 20 -25.90 4.60 -4.20
N THR A 21 -25.46 4.49 -2.97
CA THR A 21 -24.78 3.33 -2.43
C THR A 21 -25.69 2.56 -1.46
N LYS A 22 -25.38 1.27 -1.26
CA LYS A 22 -26.04 0.49 -0.23
C LYS A 22 -25.45 0.89 1.12
N LYS A 23 -26.30 1.31 2.05
CA LYS A 23 -25.87 1.61 3.44
C LYS A 23 -25.28 0.35 4.08
N THR A 24 -24.08 0.45 4.62
CA THR A 24 -23.45 -0.59 5.41
C THR A 24 -24.27 -0.82 6.70
N LYS A 25 -24.44 -2.06 7.09
CA LYS A 25 -25.15 -2.39 8.35
C LYS A 25 -24.29 -1.93 9.52
N GLN A 26 -24.91 -1.31 10.51
CA GLN A 26 -24.21 -0.80 11.70
C GLN A 26 -23.40 -1.88 12.42
N LYS A 27 -23.94 -3.11 12.53
CA LYS A 27 -23.23 -4.24 13.14
C LYS A 27 -21.92 -4.60 12.39
N ASP A 28 -21.93 -4.52 11.06
CA ASP A 28 -20.77 -4.84 10.24
C ASP A 28 -19.69 -3.75 10.41
N LEU A 29 -20.12 -2.49 10.49
CA LEU A 29 -19.25 -1.35 10.81
C LEU A 29 -18.65 -1.46 12.21
N GLN A 30 -19.46 -1.76 13.22
CA GLN A 30 -18.99 -1.94 14.60
C GLN A 30 -17.99 -3.10 14.72
N SER A 31 -18.26 -4.22 14.02
CA SER A 31 -17.34 -5.35 13.97
C SER A 31 -16.00 -4.98 13.33
N LEU A 32 -16.03 -4.19 12.25
CA LEU A 32 -14.81 -3.70 11.61
C LEU A 32 -14.03 -2.76 12.54
N LEU A 33 -14.68 -1.76 13.14
CA LEU A 33 -14.06 -0.81 14.06
C LEU A 33 -13.44 -1.51 15.28
N ALA A 34 -14.09 -2.55 15.82
CA ALA A 34 -13.55 -3.32 16.92
C ALA A 34 -12.24 -4.06 16.56
N ARG A 35 -12.06 -4.42 15.28
CA ARG A 35 -10.81 -5.04 14.77
C ARG A 35 -9.72 -4.02 14.47
N LEU A 36 -10.07 -2.76 14.17
CA LEU A 36 -9.16 -1.67 13.84
C LEU A 36 -8.73 -0.85 15.07
N ARG A 37 -9.02 -1.32 16.30
CA ARG A 37 -8.60 -0.61 17.50
C ARG A 37 -7.08 -0.47 17.58
N PRO A 38 -6.57 0.68 18.03
CA PRO A 38 -5.15 0.88 18.24
C PRO A 38 -4.57 -0.15 19.22
N MET A 39 -3.36 -0.60 18.94
CA MET A 39 -2.58 -1.49 19.80
C MET A 39 -1.25 -0.79 20.13
N THR A 40 -0.77 -0.93 21.37
CA THR A 40 0.54 -0.41 21.76
C THR A 40 1.58 -1.49 21.45
N PRO A 41 2.60 -1.20 20.63
CA PRO A 41 3.69 -2.13 20.38
C PRO A 41 4.61 -2.22 21.60
N GLU A 42 5.17 -3.41 21.85
CA GLU A 42 6.02 -3.68 23.03
C GLU A 42 7.26 -2.78 23.08
N LYS A 43 7.91 -2.53 21.95
CA LYS A 43 9.11 -1.70 21.83
C LYS A 43 8.82 -0.21 21.58
N GLY A 44 7.54 0.22 21.70
CA GLY A 44 7.13 1.59 21.41
C GLY A 44 7.08 1.90 19.91
N LEU A 45 7.07 3.19 19.61
CA LEU A 45 6.99 3.71 18.24
C LEU A 45 8.24 4.52 17.93
N ILE A 46 8.66 4.49 16.66
CA ILE A 46 9.67 5.37 16.11
C ILE A 46 9.13 6.10 14.89
N ARG A 47 9.71 7.25 14.59
CA ARG A 47 9.47 7.95 13.33
C ARG A 47 10.62 7.64 12.36
N ILE A 48 10.29 7.25 11.13
CA ILE A 48 11.22 7.08 10.02
C ILE A 48 10.94 8.18 9.01
N GLY A 49 11.98 8.85 8.52
CA GLY A 49 11.87 10.01 7.65
C GLY A 49 11.73 11.32 8.43
N PRO A 50 11.36 12.42 7.75
CA PRO A 50 11.30 13.76 8.33
C PRO A 50 10.13 13.96 9.31
N ASP A 51 10.10 15.13 9.98
CA ASP A 51 9.00 15.50 10.89
C ASP A 51 7.75 16.03 10.17
N ASP A 52 7.80 16.16 8.87
CA ASP A 52 6.72 16.60 7.99
C ASP A 52 6.25 15.49 7.04
N ASP A 53 5.78 15.84 5.84
CA ASP A 53 5.43 14.91 4.78
C ASP A 53 6.62 14.02 4.39
N GLY A 54 6.34 12.76 4.03
CA GLY A 54 7.38 11.76 3.79
C GLY A 54 7.98 11.14 5.07
N GLY A 55 7.44 11.43 6.26
CA GLY A 55 7.81 10.78 7.51
C GLY A 55 6.67 10.02 8.17
N TYR A 56 6.92 8.77 8.55
CA TYR A 56 5.90 7.85 9.07
C TYR A 56 6.27 7.29 10.42
N VAL A 57 5.26 7.12 11.29
CA VAL A 57 5.42 6.52 12.61
C VAL A 57 5.14 5.03 12.50
N VAL A 58 6.12 4.22 12.88
CA VAL A 58 6.06 2.76 12.79
C VAL A 58 6.38 2.12 14.13
N PRO A 59 6.00 0.84 14.37
CA PRO A 59 6.48 0.09 15.52
C PRO A 59 8.01 0.00 15.54
N ASN A 60 8.62 0.23 16.70
CA ASN A 60 10.07 0.08 16.90
C ASN A 60 10.47 -1.40 16.97
N ASN A 61 10.12 -2.17 15.96
CA ASN A 61 10.40 -3.59 15.83
C ASN A 61 10.91 -3.89 14.42
N LEU A 62 12.05 -3.28 14.07
CA LEU A 62 12.64 -3.41 12.73
C LEU A 62 13.58 -4.62 12.61
N ASP A 63 13.84 -5.32 13.73
CA ASP A 63 14.68 -6.52 13.73
C ASP A 63 14.02 -7.62 12.86
N GLY A 64 14.75 -8.09 11.86
CA GLY A 64 14.25 -9.15 10.94
C GLY A 64 13.53 -8.64 9.70
N ILE A 65 13.27 -7.33 9.57
CA ILE A 65 12.79 -6.73 8.32
C ILE A 65 13.84 -6.92 7.23
N GLN A 66 13.44 -7.58 6.15
CA GLN A 66 14.35 -7.97 5.06
C GLN A 66 14.45 -6.88 3.99
N ALA A 67 13.38 -6.16 3.76
CA ALA A 67 13.32 -5.11 2.74
C ALA A 67 12.13 -4.17 3.00
N CYS A 68 12.23 -2.97 2.45
CA CYS A 68 11.13 -2.02 2.35
C CYS A 68 10.56 -2.03 0.93
N TYR A 69 9.25 -2.02 0.80
CA TYR A 69 8.52 -1.87 -0.47
C TYR A 69 7.72 -0.58 -0.44
N SER A 70 7.95 0.27 -1.44
CA SER A 70 7.37 1.62 -1.52
C SER A 70 6.76 1.87 -2.90
N PRO A 71 5.51 1.48 -3.13
CA PRO A 71 4.78 1.89 -4.33
C PRO A 71 4.16 3.28 -4.17
N GLY A 72 4.27 4.12 -5.22
CA GLY A 72 3.77 5.50 -5.23
C GLY A 72 4.83 6.50 -4.78
N VAL A 73 5.98 6.52 -5.46
CA VAL A 73 7.15 7.35 -5.09
C VAL A 73 6.94 8.82 -5.39
N SER A 74 6.39 9.14 -6.57
CA SER A 74 6.18 10.51 -7.05
C SER A 74 7.41 11.42 -6.84
N THR A 75 7.26 12.48 -6.06
CA THR A 75 8.30 13.49 -5.79
C THR A 75 8.87 13.42 -4.36
N GLU A 76 8.47 12.43 -3.55
CA GLU A 76 8.85 12.31 -2.15
C GLU A 76 9.39 10.90 -1.87
N CYS A 77 10.63 10.80 -1.36
CA CYS A 77 11.24 9.51 -1.02
C CYS A 77 12.12 9.58 0.26
N ARG A 78 11.87 10.55 1.14
CA ARG A 78 12.70 10.71 2.37
C ARG A 78 12.46 9.57 3.38
N PHE A 79 11.28 8.96 3.39
CA PHE A 79 11.07 7.73 4.14
C PHE A 79 11.92 6.59 3.58
N ASP A 80 11.89 6.41 2.27
CA ASP A 80 12.64 5.40 1.55
C ASP A 80 14.14 5.54 1.80
N LYS A 81 14.61 6.81 1.71
CA LYS A 81 16.00 7.14 2.01
C LYS A 81 16.37 6.79 3.45
N ALA A 82 15.53 7.11 4.41
CA ALA A 82 15.79 6.76 5.81
C ALA A 82 15.82 5.24 6.04
N CYS A 83 14.98 4.46 5.36
CA CYS A 83 15.04 2.99 5.37
C CYS A 83 16.36 2.49 4.74
N ALA A 84 16.75 3.07 3.61
CA ALA A 84 17.99 2.72 2.93
C ALA A 84 19.25 3.08 3.74
N ASP A 85 19.26 4.23 4.42
CA ASP A 85 20.32 4.66 5.33
C ASP A 85 20.46 3.71 6.55
N MET A 86 19.39 3.03 6.95
CA MET A 86 19.43 1.95 7.94
C MET A 86 19.93 0.61 7.38
N GLY A 87 20.29 0.57 6.09
CA GLY A 87 20.83 -0.62 5.41
C GLY A 87 19.79 -1.54 4.78
N MET A 88 18.52 -1.16 4.76
CA MET A 88 17.47 -1.95 4.11
C MET A 88 17.57 -1.81 2.58
N PRO A 89 17.42 -2.90 1.80
CA PRO A 89 17.06 -2.79 0.39
C PRO A 89 15.67 -2.15 0.29
N VAL A 90 15.53 -1.14 -0.55
CA VAL A 90 14.26 -0.43 -0.77
C VAL A 90 13.83 -0.64 -2.22
N PHE A 91 12.74 -1.36 -2.38
CA PHE A 91 12.12 -1.59 -3.68
C PHE A 91 11.02 -0.55 -3.90
N MET A 92 11.15 0.22 -4.98
CA MET A 92 10.29 1.34 -5.30
C MET A 92 9.59 1.11 -6.63
N ALA A 93 8.32 1.48 -6.75
CA ALA A 93 7.55 1.30 -7.97
C ALA A 93 6.66 2.51 -8.24
N ASP A 94 6.81 3.10 -9.42
CA ASP A 94 5.94 4.18 -9.89
C ASP A 94 6.01 4.28 -11.42
N GLN A 95 4.87 4.24 -12.10
CA GLN A 95 4.80 4.39 -13.56
C GLN A 95 4.81 5.87 -13.98
N SER A 96 4.45 6.78 -13.09
CA SER A 96 4.27 8.20 -13.40
C SER A 96 5.57 8.98 -13.50
N VAL A 97 6.67 8.45 -12.96
CA VAL A 97 8.00 9.06 -12.96
C VAL A 97 9.05 8.16 -13.63
N ASP A 98 10.13 8.73 -14.10
CA ASP A 98 11.21 7.98 -14.75
C ASP A 98 12.24 7.41 -13.76
N SER A 99 12.37 8.04 -12.60
CA SER A 99 13.28 7.65 -11.52
C SER A 99 12.81 8.23 -10.19
N PRO A 100 13.27 7.70 -9.05
CA PRO A 100 13.09 8.36 -7.76
C PRO A 100 13.69 9.76 -7.74
N PRO A 101 13.20 10.68 -6.88
CA PRO A 101 13.73 12.04 -6.79
C PRO A 101 15.17 12.11 -6.23
N GLU A 102 15.62 11.09 -5.51
CA GLU A 102 16.98 10.95 -5.02
C GLU A 102 17.56 9.59 -5.41
N GLU A 103 18.90 9.49 -5.44
CA GLU A 103 19.64 8.25 -5.69
C GLU A 103 20.18 7.68 -4.38
N HIS A 104 20.12 6.36 -4.22
CA HIS A 104 20.75 5.64 -3.11
C HIS A 104 21.20 4.25 -3.56
N ALA A 105 22.31 3.73 -3.01
CA ALA A 105 22.87 2.43 -3.38
C ALA A 105 21.91 1.25 -3.11
N ASN A 106 21.01 1.41 -2.12
CA ASN A 106 20.01 0.41 -1.75
C ASN A 106 18.64 0.63 -2.43
N PHE A 107 18.51 1.59 -3.36
CA PHE A 107 17.29 1.81 -4.11
C PHE A 107 17.22 0.90 -5.33
N HIS A 108 16.08 0.26 -5.51
CA HIS A 108 15.74 -0.59 -6.66
C HIS A 108 14.40 -0.12 -7.22
N PHE A 109 14.44 0.67 -8.28
CA PHE A 109 13.26 1.26 -8.88
C PHE A 109 12.76 0.46 -10.08
N ILE A 110 11.44 0.32 -10.18
CA ILE A 110 10.77 -0.17 -11.38
C ILE A 110 9.70 0.84 -11.83
N LYS A 111 9.65 1.10 -13.14
CA LYS A 111 8.64 1.98 -13.74
C LYS A 111 7.35 1.20 -14.01
N LYS A 112 6.60 0.91 -12.94
CA LYS A 112 5.30 0.23 -12.98
C LYS A 112 4.39 0.72 -11.86
N PHE A 113 3.09 0.70 -12.11
CA PHE A 113 2.10 0.79 -11.03
C PHE A 113 1.95 -0.58 -10.35
N ILE A 114 1.76 -0.57 -9.04
CA ILE A 114 1.34 -1.76 -8.31
C ILE A 114 -0.18 -1.82 -8.30
N GLY A 115 -0.73 -2.97 -8.68
CA GLY A 115 -2.17 -3.15 -8.90
C GLY A 115 -2.59 -4.61 -8.75
N VAL A 116 -3.74 -4.96 -9.34
CA VAL A 116 -4.36 -6.29 -9.21
C VAL A 116 -4.14 -7.19 -10.43
N LEU A 117 -3.36 -6.76 -11.40
CA LEU A 117 -3.07 -7.51 -12.62
C LEU A 117 -1.63 -7.26 -13.10
N ASN A 118 -1.11 -8.17 -13.93
CA ASN A 118 0.19 -8.03 -14.55
C ASN A 118 0.04 -7.68 -16.04
N ASN A 119 0.61 -6.55 -16.47
CA ASN A 119 0.71 -6.14 -17.87
C ASN A 119 1.93 -5.20 -18.07
N GLU A 120 1.93 -4.42 -19.16
CA GLU A 120 3.03 -3.49 -19.45
C GLU A 120 3.16 -2.36 -18.41
N GLU A 121 2.05 -1.87 -17.86
CA GLU A 121 2.01 -0.74 -16.92
C GLU A 121 1.88 -1.17 -15.46
N PHE A 122 1.25 -2.32 -15.21
CA PHE A 122 0.90 -2.80 -13.87
C PHE A 122 1.62 -4.09 -13.51
N MET A 123 1.88 -4.25 -12.21
CA MET A 123 2.39 -5.47 -11.60
C MET A 123 1.64 -5.75 -10.30
N THR A 124 1.30 -7.02 -10.04
CA THR A 124 0.73 -7.39 -8.74
C THR A 124 1.79 -7.38 -7.65
N LEU A 125 1.36 -7.17 -6.40
CA LEU A 125 2.26 -7.14 -5.26
C LEU A 125 3.03 -8.46 -5.11
N ASP A 126 2.37 -9.60 -5.26
CA ASP A 126 3.01 -10.92 -5.22
C ASP A 126 4.10 -11.05 -6.30
N THR A 127 3.78 -10.73 -7.54
CA THR A 127 4.76 -10.80 -8.64
C THR A 127 5.96 -9.87 -8.39
N TRP A 128 5.71 -8.69 -7.83
CA TRP A 128 6.78 -7.75 -7.52
C TRP A 128 7.71 -8.31 -6.43
N VAL A 129 7.17 -8.74 -5.30
CA VAL A 129 7.97 -9.34 -4.22
C VAL A 129 8.70 -10.59 -4.71
N GLU A 130 8.04 -11.40 -5.54
CA GLU A 130 8.66 -12.55 -6.19
C GLU A 130 9.87 -12.18 -7.05
N SER A 131 9.78 -11.16 -7.84
CA SER A 131 10.83 -10.72 -8.77
C SER A 131 12.08 -10.21 -8.05
N THR A 132 11.97 -9.73 -6.82
CA THR A 132 13.09 -9.18 -6.04
C THR A 132 13.90 -10.24 -5.27
N GLY A 133 13.43 -11.48 -5.26
CA GLY A 133 14.07 -12.57 -4.50
C GLY A 133 13.82 -12.52 -2.99
N SER A 134 13.02 -11.58 -2.50
CA SER A 134 12.67 -11.44 -1.07
C SER A 134 11.66 -12.48 -0.58
N GLN A 135 11.44 -13.55 -1.34
CA GLN A 135 10.38 -14.55 -1.07
C GLN A 135 10.61 -15.45 0.14
N ARG A 136 11.83 -15.56 0.62
CA ARG A 136 12.22 -16.82 1.30
C ARG A 136 12.14 -16.84 2.81
N ALA A 137 12.20 -15.76 3.51
CA ALA A 137 12.04 -15.68 4.97
C ALA A 137 12.19 -14.26 5.49
N GLY A 138 11.47 -13.93 6.54
CA GLY A 138 11.53 -12.65 7.23
C GLY A 138 10.40 -11.71 6.86
N ASP A 139 10.22 -10.74 7.71
CA ASP A 139 9.16 -9.75 7.57
C ASP A 139 9.53 -8.68 6.53
N LEU A 140 8.53 -8.08 5.96
CA LEU A 140 8.66 -6.98 5.01
C LEU A 140 8.06 -5.71 5.60
N MET A 141 8.65 -4.57 5.27
CA MET A 141 8.04 -3.27 5.51
C MET A 141 7.39 -2.78 4.22
N MET A 142 6.21 -2.17 4.32
CA MET A 142 5.56 -1.52 3.20
C MET A 142 5.09 -0.12 3.61
N GLN A 143 5.49 0.86 2.83
CA GLN A 143 4.87 2.18 2.78
C GLN A 143 4.16 2.29 1.44
N ILE A 144 2.88 2.53 1.42
CA ILE A 144 2.07 2.56 0.20
C ILE A 144 1.18 3.79 0.22
N ASP A 145 1.28 4.59 -0.85
CA ASP A 145 0.42 5.73 -1.12
C ASP A 145 0.19 5.81 -2.63
N ILE A 146 -0.88 5.18 -3.09
CA ILE A 146 -1.23 5.02 -4.51
C ILE A 146 -2.64 5.50 -4.81
N GLU A 147 -3.06 6.55 -4.09
CA GLU A 147 -4.25 7.34 -4.37
C GLU A 147 -5.56 6.54 -4.38
N GLY A 148 -5.72 5.63 -3.41
CA GLY A 148 -6.96 4.88 -3.17
C GLY A 148 -7.01 3.49 -3.79
N ALA A 149 -5.96 3.04 -4.49
CA ALA A 149 -5.85 1.67 -4.99
C ALA A 149 -5.32 0.66 -3.96
N GLU A 150 -4.92 1.11 -2.76
CA GLU A 150 -4.33 0.29 -1.69
C GLU A 150 -5.22 -0.89 -1.31
N TYR A 151 -6.55 -0.64 -1.18
CA TYR A 151 -7.51 -1.68 -0.81
C TYR A 151 -7.57 -2.82 -1.82
N GLU A 152 -7.56 -2.49 -3.13
CA GLU A 152 -7.59 -3.49 -4.19
C GLU A 152 -6.30 -4.29 -4.23
N VAL A 153 -5.15 -3.63 -4.04
CA VAL A 153 -3.83 -4.27 -3.98
C VAL A 153 -3.76 -5.26 -2.83
N PHE A 154 -4.15 -4.87 -1.61
CA PHE A 154 -4.13 -5.77 -0.45
C PHE A 154 -5.15 -6.90 -0.54
N ILE A 155 -6.34 -6.66 -1.11
CA ILE A 155 -7.34 -7.72 -1.33
C ILE A 155 -6.85 -8.73 -2.38
N GLY A 156 -6.07 -8.26 -3.37
CA GLY A 156 -5.49 -9.08 -4.43
C GLY A 156 -4.22 -9.84 -4.03
N ALA A 157 -3.57 -9.45 -2.94
CA ALA A 157 -2.35 -10.08 -2.45
C ALA A 157 -2.64 -11.46 -1.83
N SER A 158 -1.67 -12.37 -1.92
CA SER A 158 -1.80 -13.70 -1.34
C SER A 158 -1.73 -13.69 0.19
N ASP A 159 -2.44 -14.64 0.81
CA ASP A 159 -2.39 -14.85 2.27
C ASP A 159 -0.95 -15.09 2.78
N ASN A 160 -0.09 -15.66 1.95
CA ASN A 160 1.31 -15.93 2.32
C ASN A 160 2.11 -14.64 2.40
N LEU A 161 1.91 -13.72 1.46
CA LEU A 161 2.56 -12.42 1.47
C LEU A 161 2.05 -11.56 2.64
N MET A 162 0.74 -11.56 2.87
CA MET A 162 0.10 -10.75 3.94
C MET A 162 0.43 -11.20 5.37
N LYS A 163 1.16 -12.29 5.54
CA LYS A 163 1.65 -12.77 6.85
C LYS A 163 3.08 -12.34 7.14
N ARG A 164 3.67 -11.62 6.26
CA ARG A 164 5.04 -11.10 6.33
C ARG A 164 5.01 -9.61 6.63
#